data_aa6359eb7beec80c42a9a94b6f133221
#
_entry.id   aa6359eb7beec80c42a9a94b6f133221
#
_cell.length_a   1.000
_cell.length_b   1.000
_cell.length_c   1.000
_cell.angle_alpha   90.00
_cell.angle_beta   90.00
_cell.angle_gamma   90.00
#
_symmetry.space_group_name_H-M   'P 1'
#
loop_
_entity.id
_entity.type
_entity.pdbx_description
1 polymer ?
#
loop_
_entity_poly.entity_id
_entity_poly.type
_entity_poly.pdbx_seq_one_letter_code
_entity_poly.pdbx_strand_id
1 'polypeptide(L)' 'MAHGYTEETEHYLKRLRRIEGQLRGLQRMVAEDTYCIDILTQISAVQSALDSVALGLLEDHMNHCVLHAAQHSEEE' A
#
# COMPACT_ATOMS: atom_id res chain seq x y z
N MET A 1 -10.53 -11.81 -14.61
CA MET A 1 -9.27 -12.49 -14.30
C MET A 1 -8.72 -12.06 -12.96
N ALA A 2 -8.32 -13.00 -12.14
CA ALA A 2 -7.79 -12.68 -10.81
C ALA A 2 -6.33 -12.20 -10.89
N HIS A 3 -6.03 -11.10 -10.21
CA HIS A 3 -4.66 -10.62 -9.97
C HIS A 3 -4.18 -11.14 -8.62
N GLY A 4 -2.88 -11.10 -8.36
CA GLY A 4 -2.30 -11.69 -7.17
C GLY A 4 -2.82 -11.17 -5.83
N TYR A 5 -3.46 -10.00 -5.81
CA TYR A 5 -3.96 -9.36 -4.60
C TYR A 5 -5.48 -9.45 -4.43
N THR A 6 -6.19 -10.14 -5.32
CA THR A 6 -7.66 -10.10 -5.38
C THR A 6 -8.33 -10.53 -4.08
N GLU A 7 -7.80 -11.57 -3.42
CA GLU A 7 -8.36 -12.06 -2.17
C GLU A 7 -8.14 -11.13 -1.00
N GLU A 8 -7.16 -10.23 -1.12
CA GLU A 8 -6.79 -9.28 -0.08
C GLU A 8 -7.27 -7.86 -0.37
N THR A 9 -8.15 -7.69 -1.37
CA THR A 9 -8.59 -6.38 -1.84
C THR A 9 -9.11 -5.50 -0.69
N GLU A 10 -10.00 -6.02 0.14
CA GLU A 10 -10.58 -5.24 1.24
C GLU A 10 -9.53 -4.83 2.27
N HIS A 11 -8.56 -5.68 2.52
CA HIS A 11 -7.46 -5.40 3.42
C HIS A 11 -6.63 -4.21 2.93
N TYR A 12 -6.28 -4.21 1.65
CA TYR A 12 -5.51 -3.11 1.05
C TYR A 12 -6.32 -1.82 0.97
N LEU A 13 -7.61 -1.91 0.61
CA LEU A 13 -8.48 -0.74 0.56
C LEU A 13 -8.63 -0.09 1.93
N LYS A 14 -8.79 -0.89 3.00
CA LYS A 14 -8.88 -0.38 4.36
C LYS A 14 -7.63 0.40 4.75
N ARG A 15 -6.46 -0.14 4.41
CA ARG A 15 -5.17 0.52 4.70
C ARG A 15 -5.02 1.81 3.90
N LEU A 16 -5.41 1.79 2.63
CA LEU A 16 -5.35 2.98 1.77
C LEU A 16 -6.30 4.08 2.25
N ARG A 17 -7.49 3.72 2.74
CA ARG A 17 -8.42 4.68 3.33
C ARG A 17 -7.83 5.34 4.57
N ARG A 18 -7.10 4.58 5.36
CA ARG A 18 -6.40 5.12 6.54
C ARG A 18 -5.33 6.12 6.10
N ILE A 19 -4.56 5.79 5.07
CA ILE A 19 -3.54 6.69 4.49
C ILE A 19 -4.19 7.95 3.92
N GLU A 20 -5.34 7.81 3.27
CA GLU A 20 -6.11 8.96 2.78
C GLU A 20 -6.44 9.92 3.92
N GLY A 21 -6.89 9.39 5.06
CA GLY A 21 -7.16 10.22 6.25
C GLY A 21 -5.91 10.91 6.76
N GLN A 22 -4.76 10.22 6.75
CA GLN A 22 -3.47 10.80 7.13
C GLN A 22 -3.08 11.94 6.20
N LEU A 23 -3.33 11.80 4.90
CA LEU A 23 -3.06 12.88 3.92
C LEU A 23 -3.93 14.11 4.17
N ARG A 24 -5.20 13.92 4.54
CA ARG A 24 -6.07 15.04 4.93
C ARG A 24 -5.52 15.75 6.18
N GLY A 25 -5.02 14.98 7.14
CA GLY A 25 -4.38 15.52 8.34
C GLY A 25 -3.15 16.36 7.99
N LEU A 26 -2.33 15.90 7.04
CA LEU A 26 -1.17 16.64 6.55
C LEU A 26 -1.56 17.97 5.92
N GLN A 27 -2.59 17.96 5.10
CA GLN A 27 -3.09 19.19 4.46
C GLN A 27 -3.51 20.22 5.52
N ARG A 28 -4.16 19.75 6.58
CA ARG A 28 -4.56 20.60 7.69
C ARG A 28 -3.34 21.15 8.42
N MET A 29 -2.33 20.33 8.67
CA MET A 29 -1.10 20.76 9.33
C MET A 29 -0.42 21.88 8.53
N VAL A 30 -0.34 21.73 7.21
CA VAL A 30 0.23 22.76 6.34
C VAL A 30 -0.61 24.02 6.37
N ALA A 31 -1.94 23.88 6.29
CA ALA A 31 -2.86 25.03 6.31
C ALA A 31 -2.78 25.79 7.63
N GLU A 32 -2.54 25.12 8.73
CA GLU A 32 -2.46 25.71 10.08
C GLU A 32 -1.05 26.14 10.44
N ASP A 33 -0.11 26.07 9.50
CA ASP A 33 1.29 26.47 9.72
C ASP A 33 1.94 25.73 10.90
N THR A 34 1.69 24.42 10.97
CA THR A 34 2.26 23.55 11.99
C THR A 34 3.79 23.50 11.84
N TYR A 35 4.49 23.26 12.94
CA TYR A 35 5.95 23.16 12.94
C TYR A 35 6.43 22.17 11.86
N CYS A 36 7.36 22.61 11.03
CA CYS A 36 7.82 21.87 9.85
C CYS A 36 8.31 20.46 10.16
N ILE A 37 9.03 20.27 11.26
CA ILE A 37 9.56 18.94 11.63
C ILE A 37 8.42 17.96 11.92
N ASP A 38 7.33 18.43 12.52
CA ASP A 38 6.17 17.57 12.79
C ASP A 38 5.49 17.16 11.47
N ILE A 39 5.41 18.06 10.51
CA ILE A 39 4.87 17.76 9.19
C ILE A 39 5.75 16.71 8.49
N LEU A 40 7.06 16.89 8.50
CA LEU A 40 8.00 15.95 7.88
C LEU A 40 7.94 14.57 8.53
N THR A 41 7.76 14.53 9.85
CA THR A 41 7.59 13.27 10.58
C THR A 41 6.34 12.54 10.13
N GLN A 42 5.24 13.26 9.93
CA GLN A 42 4.00 12.67 9.43
C GLN A 42 4.13 12.20 7.98
N ILE A 43 4.83 12.95 7.15
CA ILE A 43 5.11 12.53 5.76
C ILE A 43 5.89 11.22 5.77
N SER A 44 6.90 11.10 6.60
CA SER A 44 7.68 9.86 6.72
C SER A 44 6.79 8.68 7.12
N ALA A 45 5.85 8.89 8.04
CA ALA A 45 4.91 7.85 8.45
C ALA A 45 3.99 7.43 7.29
N VAL A 46 3.51 8.38 6.50
CA VAL A 46 2.67 8.09 5.32
C VAL A 46 3.45 7.31 4.27
N GLN A 47 4.70 7.72 4.01
CA GLN A 47 5.58 7.02 3.08
C GLN A 47 5.80 5.57 3.52
N SER A 48 6.07 5.35 4.81
CA SER A 48 6.25 4.00 5.34
C SER A 48 4.99 3.15 5.19
N ALA A 49 3.82 3.74 5.43
CA ALA A 49 2.54 3.06 5.27
C ALA A 49 2.29 2.66 3.82
N LEU A 50 2.59 3.57 2.87
CA LEU A 50 2.48 3.28 1.44
C LEU A 50 3.46 2.20 1.01
N ASP A 51 4.70 2.25 1.48
CA ASP A 51 5.71 1.22 1.18
C ASP A 51 5.24 -0.15 1.66
N SER A 52 4.63 -0.22 2.83
CA SER A 52 4.10 -1.47 3.37
C SER A 52 2.99 -2.04 2.48
N VAL A 53 2.09 -1.19 1.98
CA VAL A 53 1.05 -1.60 1.04
C VAL A 53 1.68 -2.08 -0.27
N ALA A 54 2.63 -1.33 -0.80
CA ALA A 54 3.33 -1.68 -2.04
C ALA A 54 4.04 -3.02 -1.94
N LEU A 55 4.74 -3.27 -0.84
CA LEU A 55 5.43 -4.54 -0.61
C LEU A 55 4.46 -5.71 -0.51
N GLY A 56 3.34 -5.50 0.19
CA GLY A 56 2.30 -6.52 0.29
C GLY A 56 1.72 -6.88 -1.07
N LEU A 57 1.38 -5.87 -1.87
CA LEU A 57 0.88 -6.08 -3.23
C LEU A 57 1.90 -6.80 -4.10
N LEU A 58 3.17 -6.42 -4.00
CA LEU A 58 4.24 -7.05 -4.76
C LEU A 58 4.41 -8.51 -4.37
N GLU A 59 4.42 -8.82 -3.09
CA GLU A 59 4.53 -10.20 -2.60
C GLU A 59 3.37 -11.06 -3.10
N ASP A 60 2.15 -10.56 -3.01
CA ASP A 60 0.96 -11.28 -3.47
C ASP A 60 1.02 -11.51 -4.98
N HIS A 61 1.43 -10.49 -5.73
CA HIS A 61 1.61 -10.60 -7.17
C HIS A 61 2.66 -11.65 -7.53
N MET A 62 3.81 -11.62 -6.86
CA MET A 62 4.89 -12.57 -7.12
C MET A 62 4.48 -14.00 -6.78
N ASN A 63 3.81 -14.20 -5.66
CA ASN A 63 3.32 -15.53 -5.26
C ASN A 63 2.32 -16.06 -6.27
N HIS A 64 1.41 -15.23 -6.72
CA HIS A 64 0.44 -15.59 -7.75
C HIS A 64 1.13 -15.94 -9.07
N CYS A 65 2.08 -15.13 -9.48
CA CYS A 65 2.85 -15.33 -10.71
C CYS A 65 3.66 -16.63 -10.66
N VAL A 66 4.32 -16.91 -9.54
CA VAL A 66 5.12 -18.11 -9.38
C VAL A 66 4.24 -19.36 -9.44
N LEU A 67 3.12 -19.36 -8.75
CA LEU A 67 2.17 -20.47 -8.78
C LEU A 67 1.63 -20.70 -10.19
N HIS A 68 1.28 -19.64 -10.88
CA HIS A 68 0.78 -19.73 -12.24
C HIS A 68 1.82 -20.27 -13.21
N ALA A 69 3.05 -19.81 -13.09
CA ALA A 69 4.16 -20.28 -13.91
C ALA A 69 4.46 -21.78 -13.65
N ALA A 70 4.42 -22.21 -12.39
CA ALA A 70 4.63 -23.60 -12.02
C ALA A 70 3.53 -24.50 -12.62
N GLN A 71 2.29 -24.07 -12.57
CA GLN A 71 1.17 -24.81 -13.18
C GLN A 71 1.32 -24.94 -14.68
N HIS A 72 1.72 -23.87 -15.36
CA HIS A 72 1.98 -23.88 -16.79
C HIS A 72 3.14 -24.80 -17.17
N SER A 73 4.19 -24.80 -16.37
CA SER A 73 5.33 -25.68 -16.60
C SER A 73 4.96 -27.16 -16.51
N GLU A 74 4.04 -27.51 -15.61
CA GLU A 74 3.56 -28.88 -15.47
C GLU A 74 2.71 -29.33 -16.65
N GLU A 75 2.01 -28.40 -17.28
CA GLU A 75 1.15 -28.67 -18.44
C GLU A 75 1.94 -28.90 -19.73
N GLU A 76 3.15 -28.41 -19.80
CA GLU A 76 4.04 -28.57 -20.96
C GLU A 76 4.72 -29.96 -20.98
#